data_307cfcddd9aa31ad658773de6d1fb99e
#
_entry.id   307cfcddd9aa31ad658773de6d1fb99e
#
_cell.length_a   1.000
_cell.length_b   1.000
_cell.length_c   1.000
_cell.angle_alpha   90.00
_cell.angle_beta   90.00
_cell.angle_gamma   90.00
#
_symmetry.space_group_name_H-M   'P 1'
#
loop_
_entity.id
_entity.type
_entity.pdbx_description
1 polymer ?
#
loop_
_entity_poly.entity_id
_entity_poly.type
_entity_poly.pdbx_seq_one_letter_code
_entity_poly.pdbx_strand_id
1 'polypeptide(L)'
;VMEKCTYCVQRINLARVTAKLEDRQIRDGEILTACQSACPTQAIVFGNINDPASAVSKIKASPLNYGLLADLNTRPRTTYLAVVRNPNTELEPAQSGAEREGRQG
;
A
#
# COMPACT_ATOMS: atom_id res chain seq x y z
N VAL A 1 -23.53 -7.72 -10.66
CA VAL A 1 -23.12 -7.08 -9.41
C VAL A 1 -21.61 -7.01 -9.35
N MET A 2 -21.09 -5.82 -9.10
CA MET A 2 -19.66 -5.63 -8.94
C MET A 2 -19.27 -5.78 -7.47
N GLU A 3 -18.33 -6.67 -7.18
CA GLU A 3 -17.72 -6.78 -5.86
C GLU A 3 -16.28 -6.30 -5.92
N LYS A 4 -15.89 -5.46 -4.99
CA LYS A 4 -14.53 -4.94 -4.89
C LYS A 4 -14.17 -4.63 -3.45
N CYS A 5 -12.89 -4.45 -3.19
CA CYS A 5 -12.41 -3.98 -1.90
C CYS A 5 -12.93 -2.57 -1.61
N THR A 6 -13.53 -2.38 -0.44
CA THR A 6 -14.03 -1.09 0.06
C THR A 6 -13.14 -0.52 1.17
N TYR A 7 -11.95 -1.09 1.39
CA TYR A 7 -11.05 -0.76 2.50
C TYR A 7 -11.69 -0.97 3.88
N CYS A 8 -12.53 -2.00 4.03
CA CYS A 8 -13.27 -2.27 5.27
C CYS A 8 -14.07 -1.06 5.74
N VAL A 9 -14.92 -0.53 4.87
CA VAL A 9 -15.70 0.69 5.13
C VAL A 9 -16.51 0.60 6.42
N GLN A 10 -16.98 -0.58 6.80
CA GLN A 10 -17.71 -0.80 8.05
C GLN A 10 -16.83 -0.49 9.27
N ARG A 11 -15.57 -0.92 9.24
CA ARG A 11 -14.60 -0.64 10.32
C ARG A 11 -14.23 0.83 10.36
N ILE A 12 -14.11 1.48 9.21
CA ILE A 12 -13.87 2.92 9.11
C ILE A 12 -15.04 3.70 9.72
N ASN A 13 -16.27 3.33 9.38
CA ASN A 13 -17.47 4.00 9.89
C ASN A 13 -17.60 3.81 11.40
N LEU A 14 -17.31 2.63 11.92
CA LEU A 14 -17.33 2.38 13.37
C LEU A 14 -16.30 3.27 14.09
N ALA A 15 -15.10 3.38 13.55
CA ALA A 15 -14.07 4.25 14.11
C ALA A 15 -14.47 5.73 14.07
N ARG A 16 -15.14 6.18 12.99
CA ARG A 16 -15.68 7.54 12.88
C ARG A 16 -16.73 7.83 13.94
N VAL A 17 -17.64 6.89 14.16
CA VAL A 17 -18.68 7.02 15.19
C VAL A 17 -18.05 7.14 16.58
N THR A 18 -17.10 6.27 16.89
CA THR A 18 -16.38 6.29 18.18
C THR A 18 -15.61 7.60 18.38
N ALA A 19 -14.90 8.05 17.35
CA ALA A 19 -14.14 9.30 17.39
C ALA A 19 -15.06 10.52 17.60
N LYS A 20 -16.23 10.51 16.95
CA LYS A 20 -17.23 11.59 17.10
C LYS A 20 -17.83 11.61 18.49
N LEU A 21 -18.09 10.46 19.09
CA LEU A 21 -18.60 10.37 20.47
C LEU A 21 -17.58 10.88 21.49
N GLU A 22 -16.29 10.69 21.23
CA GLU A 22 -15.20 11.15 22.09
C GLU A 22 -14.70 12.55 21.71
N ASP A 23 -15.32 13.20 20.73
CA ASP A 23 -14.93 14.53 20.21
C ASP A 23 -13.43 14.62 19.87
N ARG A 24 -12.96 13.66 19.09
CA ARG A 24 -11.58 13.57 18.63
C ARG A 24 -11.51 13.12 17.17
N GLN A 25 -10.35 13.27 16.57
CA GLN A 25 -10.09 12.69 15.25
C GLN A 25 -9.59 11.24 15.40
N ILE A 26 -9.76 10.47 14.32
CA ILE A 26 -9.25 9.09 14.24
C ILE A 26 -7.72 9.14 14.26
N ARG A 27 -7.13 8.37 15.17
CA ARG A 27 -5.68 8.27 15.31
C ARG A 27 -5.10 7.32 14.28
N ASP A 28 -3.84 7.53 13.91
CA ASP A 28 -3.13 6.59 13.06
C ASP A 28 -3.02 5.22 13.75
N GLY A 29 -3.32 4.16 13.00
CA GLY A 29 -3.32 2.79 13.53
C GLY A 29 -4.57 2.38 14.30
N GLU A 30 -5.54 3.26 14.48
CA GLU A 30 -6.81 2.94 15.17
C GLU A 30 -7.68 2.00 14.33
N ILE A 31 -7.65 2.14 13.01
CA ILE A 31 -8.38 1.27 12.09
C ILE A 31 -7.45 0.18 11.57
N LEU A 32 -7.83 -1.07 11.83
CA LEU A 32 -7.17 -2.24 11.25
C LEU A 32 -8.13 -2.88 10.24
N THR A 33 -7.72 -2.97 9.00
CA THR A 33 -8.49 -3.70 7.98
C THR A 33 -8.44 -5.19 8.26
N ALA A 34 -9.40 -5.95 7.73
CA ALA A 34 -9.44 -7.39 7.93
C ALA A 34 -8.19 -8.09 7.37
N CYS A 35 -7.72 -7.67 6.20
CA CYS A 35 -6.50 -8.20 5.60
C CYS A 35 -5.26 -7.86 6.42
N GLN A 36 -5.18 -6.66 6.96
CA GLN A 36 -4.07 -6.24 7.83
C GLN A 36 -4.02 -7.06 9.11
N SER A 37 -5.18 -7.28 9.76
CA SER A 37 -5.25 -8.06 10.99
C SER A 37 -4.97 -9.55 10.76
N ALA A 38 -5.27 -10.06 9.57
CA ALA A 38 -5.02 -11.46 9.20
C ALA A 38 -3.57 -11.73 8.76
N CYS A 39 -2.80 -10.71 8.44
CA CYS A 39 -1.43 -10.86 7.94
C CYS A 39 -0.44 -11.11 9.09
N PRO A 40 0.17 -12.32 9.19
CA PRO A 40 1.07 -12.64 10.29
C PRO A 40 2.41 -11.91 10.20
N THR A 41 2.82 -11.48 9.00
CA THR A 41 4.09 -10.78 8.77
C THR A 41 3.97 -9.26 8.89
N GLN A 42 2.77 -8.74 9.15
CA GLN A 42 2.49 -7.30 9.20
C GLN A 42 2.93 -6.56 7.93
N ALA A 43 2.70 -7.18 6.78
CA ALA A 43 3.11 -6.66 5.47
C ALA A 43 2.16 -5.58 4.92
N ILE A 44 1.01 -5.38 5.54
CA ILE A 44 -0.02 -4.45 5.08
C ILE A 44 -0.11 -3.27 6.06
N VAL A 45 -0.02 -2.07 5.53
CA VAL A 45 -0.16 -0.83 6.31
C VAL A 45 -1.35 -0.05 5.76
N PHE A 46 -2.23 0.35 6.64
CA PHE A 46 -3.43 1.14 6.32
C PHE A 46 -3.45 2.42 7.16
N GLY A 47 -3.86 3.51 6.56
CA GLY A 47 -3.96 4.78 7.25
C GLY A 47 -4.46 5.90 6.37
N ASN A 48 -4.40 7.12 6.90
CA ASN A 48 -4.81 8.31 6.20
C ASN A 48 -3.63 8.88 5.38
N ILE A 49 -3.77 8.86 4.06
CA ILE A 49 -2.74 9.39 3.15
C ILE A 49 -2.61 10.92 3.21
N ASN A 50 -3.61 11.61 3.73
CA ASN A 50 -3.58 13.08 3.87
C ASN A 50 -2.84 13.53 5.13
N ASP A 51 -2.56 12.62 6.04
CA ASP A 51 -1.77 12.89 7.25
C ASP A 51 -0.29 12.57 6.97
N PRO A 52 0.59 13.58 6.90
CA PRO A 52 2.01 13.33 6.61
C PRO A 52 2.73 12.59 7.73
N ALA A 53 2.18 12.59 8.95
CA ALA A 53 2.76 11.87 10.09
C ALA A 53 2.34 10.40 10.14
N SER A 54 1.36 9.96 9.32
CA SER A 54 0.89 8.58 9.33
C SER A 54 1.95 7.61 8.79
N ALA A 55 1.92 6.37 9.28
CA ALA A 55 2.83 5.33 8.83
C ALA A 55 2.70 5.05 7.33
N VAL A 56 1.46 5.07 6.79
CA VAL A 56 1.21 4.85 5.36
C VAL A 56 1.84 5.95 4.50
N SER A 57 1.77 7.20 4.92
CA SER A 57 2.39 8.32 4.20
C SER A 57 3.91 8.21 4.17
N LYS A 58 4.51 7.81 5.28
CA LYS A 58 5.95 7.58 5.37
C LYS A 58 6.42 6.46 4.44
N ILE A 59 5.67 5.35 4.38
CA ILE A 59 5.99 4.22 3.51
C ILE A 59 5.80 4.60 2.04
N LYS A 60 4.77 5.35 1.70
CA LYS A 60 4.54 5.82 0.33
C LYS A 60 5.63 6.78 -0.17
N ALA A 61 6.34 7.43 0.72
CA ALA A 61 7.49 8.28 0.37
C ALA A 61 8.75 7.48 0.04
N SER A 62 8.77 6.16 0.28
CA SER A 62 9.89 5.29 -0.05
C SER A 62 10.13 5.24 -1.57
N PRO A 63 11.40 5.24 -2.03
CA PRO A 63 11.70 5.08 -3.45
C PRO A 63 11.30 3.71 -4.02
N LEU A 64 11.04 2.72 -3.17
CA LEU A 64 10.56 1.39 -3.56
C LEU A 64 9.06 1.34 -3.80
N ASN A 65 8.32 2.39 -3.46
CA ASN A 65 6.87 2.44 -3.62
C ASN A 65 6.50 2.55 -5.10
N TYR A 66 5.53 1.74 -5.54
CA TYR A 66 5.00 1.82 -6.89
C TYR A 66 3.50 1.52 -6.92
N GLY A 67 2.81 2.04 -7.93
CA GLY A 67 1.38 1.80 -8.17
C GLY A 67 1.17 1.00 -9.46
N LEU A 68 0.11 0.22 -9.51
CA LEU A 68 -0.28 -0.52 -10.72
C LEU A 68 -0.79 0.44 -11.79
N LEU A 69 -0.31 0.27 -13.02
CA LEU A 69 -0.72 1.07 -14.18
C LEU A 69 -0.59 2.58 -13.96
N ALA A 70 0.44 2.99 -13.22
CA ALA A 70 0.66 4.41 -12.91
C ALA A 70 0.90 5.25 -14.17
N ASP A 71 1.48 4.67 -15.22
CA ASP A 71 1.68 5.27 -16.53
C ASP A 71 0.36 5.65 -17.24
N LEU A 72 -0.73 4.99 -16.89
CA LEU A 72 -2.08 5.31 -17.37
C LEU A 72 -2.82 6.32 -16.49
N ASN A 73 -2.13 6.92 -15.53
CA ASN A 73 -2.69 7.89 -14.59
C ASN A 73 -3.88 7.34 -13.78
N THR A 74 -3.82 6.08 -13.38
CA THR A 74 -4.87 5.42 -12.60
C THR A 74 -4.95 5.94 -11.16
N ARG A 75 -3.85 6.46 -10.62
CA ARG A 75 -3.72 6.98 -9.25
C ARG A 75 -4.31 6.04 -8.20
N PRO A 76 -3.84 4.79 -8.12
CA PRO A 76 -4.39 3.83 -7.17
C PRO A 76 -4.09 4.25 -5.73
N ARG A 77 -5.04 3.98 -4.84
CA ARG A 77 -4.86 4.21 -3.40
C ARG A 77 -3.97 3.15 -2.76
N THR A 78 -4.08 1.91 -3.24
CA THR A 78 -3.22 0.82 -2.83
C THR A 78 -1.95 0.84 -3.66
N THR A 79 -0.82 0.88 -2.99
CA THR A 79 0.50 0.81 -3.61
C THR A 79 1.32 -0.30 -2.97
N TYR A 80 2.43 -0.63 -3.60
CA TYR A 80 3.26 -1.77 -3.23
C TYR A 80 4.70 -1.32 -3.05
N LEU A 81 5.44 -2.05 -2.23
CA LEU A 81 6.89 -1.92 -2.14
C LEU A 81 7.55 -2.96 -3.04
N ALA A 82 8.49 -2.52 -3.86
CA ALA A 82 9.22 -3.38 -4.76
C ALA A 82 10.09 -4.37 -4.00
N VAL A 83 10.21 -5.58 -4.52
CA VAL A 83 11.14 -6.58 -4.01
C VAL A 83 12.55 -6.20 -4.45
N VAL A 84 13.44 -6.04 -3.49
CA VAL A 84 14.85 -5.86 -3.78
C VAL A 84 15.46 -7.24 -4.05
N ARG A 85 15.97 -7.42 -5.25
CA ARG A 85 16.69 -8.61 -5.66
C ARG A 85 18.17 -8.27 -5.80
N ASN A 86 19.01 -9.18 -5.36
CA ASN A 86 20.45 -9.11 -5.57
C ASN A 86 20.89 -10.33 -6.37
N PRO A 87 20.59 -10.37 -7.69
CA PRO A 87 20.85 -11.54 -8.51
C PRO A 87 22.36 -11.76 -8.69
N ASN A 88 22.77 -13.03 -8.72
CA ASN A 88 24.12 -13.40 -9.10
C ASN A 88 24.20 -13.42 -10.63
N THR A 89 24.87 -12.43 -11.19
CA THR A 89 24.99 -12.26 -12.64
C THR A 89 25.72 -13.40 -13.33
N GLU A 90 26.51 -14.18 -12.59
CA GLU A 90 27.20 -15.36 -13.13
C GLU A 90 26.26 -16.56 -13.35
N LEU A 91 25.13 -16.60 -12.62
CA LEU A 91 24.16 -17.68 -12.70
C LEU A 91 22.97 -17.35 -13.60
N GLU A 92 22.79 -16.10 -13.97
CA GLU A 92 21.69 -15.71 -14.85
C GLU A 92 22.10 -15.87 -16.32
N PRO A 93 21.25 -16.49 -17.16
CA PRO A 93 21.48 -16.49 -18.59
C PRO A 93 21.45 -15.05 -19.12
N ALA A 94 22.34 -14.72 -20.04
CA ALA A 94 22.43 -13.41 -20.66
C ALA A 94 21.05 -13.02 -21.22
N GLN A 95 20.34 -12.12 -20.55
CA GLN A 95 19.09 -11.59 -21.04
C GLN A 95 19.39 -10.64 -22.19
N SER A 96 18.75 -10.86 -23.33
CA SER A 96 18.81 -9.94 -24.46
C SER A 96 18.33 -8.55 -24.00
N GLY A 97 19.04 -7.51 -24.43
CA GLY A 97 18.84 -6.13 -23.94
C GLY A 97 17.43 -5.55 -24.09
N ALA A 98 16.51 -6.27 -24.77
CA ALA A 98 15.11 -5.84 -24.94
C ALA A 98 14.24 -6.02 -23.70
N GLU A 99 14.64 -6.88 -22.75
CA GLU A 99 13.84 -7.13 -21.53
C GLU A 99 14.16 -6.18 -20.38
N ARG A 100 15.23 -5.38 -20.49
CA ARG A 100 15.62 -4.44 -19.44
C ARG A 100 14.78 -3.16 -19.40
N GLU A 101 14.20 -2.75 -20.51
CA GLU A 101 13.38 -1.53 -20.59
C GLU A 101 11.97 -1.73 -20.00
N GLY A 102 11.46 -2.96 -19.91
CA GLY A 102 10.12 -3.24 -19.36
C GLY A 102 10.07 -3.40 -17.84
N ARG A 103 11.20 -3.33 -17.12
CA ARG A 103 11.26 -3.53 -15.67
C ARG A 103 11.48 -2.25 -14.85
N GLN A 104 11.57 -1.10 -15.50
CA GLN A 104 11.57 0.20 -14.84
C GLN A 104 10.11 0.69 -14.72
N GLY A 105 9.42 0.23 -13.70
CA GLY A 105 8.08 0.71 -13.42
C GLY A 105 7.79 0.74 -11.95
#